data_6f45dcf0693a10b8159ec5833599144f
#
_entry.id   6f45dcf0693a10b8159ec5833599144f
#
_cell.length_a   1.000
_cell.length_b   1.000
_cell.length_c   1.000
_cell.angle_alpha   90.00
_cell.angle_beta   90.00
_cell.angle_gamma   90.00
#
_symmetry.space_group_name_H-M   'P 1'
#
loop_
_entity.id
_entity.type
_entity.pdbx_description
1 polymer ?
#
loop_
_entity_poly.entity_id
_entity_poly.type
_entity_poly.pdbx_seq_one_letter_code
_entity_poly.pdbx_strand_id
1 'polypeptide(L)'
;MRNVVRGRIVLWDGGGLWTFDVPPAPEGQPSTRLHAHHAIQITLSAGGRFAIRTEDGRTDGPAVIIGSNVPHAFEPEGKVALLFVEPESRAGQALTGRFAGAPVTRREAPCLGDAQDRLASLWTEPRPDNEIVETLGRQIVESIVGESLPPSTLDPRIARTLDWLTPRIGEGVGLAEASAIACLSDSRFSHLFAAEVGLPFRSYLLWRRLMLAVERISAGSSLTAAAHDAGFADSAHFSRTFHRMFGVPAASLQLI
;
A
#
# COMPACT_ATOMS: atom_id res chain seq x y z
N MET A 1 -13.02 23.36 -7.95
CA MET A 1 -11.54 23.28 -7.97
C MET A 1 -11.16 21.85 -7.59
N ARG A 2 -10.27 21.17 -8.33
CA ARG A 2 -9.78 19.84 -7.92
C ARG A 2 -8.91 20.03 -6.68
N ASN A 3 -9.23 19.39 -5.56
CA ASN A 3 -8.35 19.36 -4.40
C ASN A 3 -7.06 18.64 -4.80
N VAL A 4 -6.01 19.42 -4.95
CA VAL A 4 -4.69 18.90 -5.28
C VAL A 4 -4.03 18.49 -3.97
N VAL A 5 -3.74 17.20 -3.85
CA VAL A 5 -3.04 16.63 -2.70
C VAL A 5 -1.54 16.63 -3.01
N ARG A 6 -0.75 17.36 -2.22
CA ARG A 6 0.71 17.35 -2.31
C ARG A 6 1.28 16.21 -1.48
N GLY A 7 2.18 15.44 -2.04
CA GLY A 7 2.74 14.33 -1.31
C GLY A 7 3.99 13.73 -1.91
N ARG A 8 4.58 12.82 -1.17
CA ARG A 8 5.71 12.00 -1.57
C ARG A 8 5.37 10.54 -1.39
N ILE A 9 5.81 9.71 -2.32
CA ILE A 9 5.64 8.26 -2.28
C ILE A 9 7.04 7.64 -2.39
N VAL A 10 7.40 6.81 -1.42
CA VAL A 10 8.61 6.00 -1.42
C VAL A 10 8.20 4.55 -1.28
N LEU A 11 8.56 3.73 -2.28
CA LEU A 11 8.26 2.30 -2.33
C LEU A 11 9.54 1.50 -2.12
N TRP A 12 9.39 0.33 -1.50
CA TRP A 12 10.44 -0.67 -1.34
C TRP A 12 9.85 -2.07 -1.45
N ASP A 13 10.69 -3.08 -1.46
CA ASP A 13 10.19 -4.45 -1.51
C ASP A 13 9.39 -4.81 -0.25
N GLY A 14 8.13 -5.20 -0.46
CA GLY A 14 7.17 -5.54 0.58
C GLY A 14 6.38 -4.36 1.17
N GLY A 15 6.55 -3.12 0.67
CA GLY A 15 5.74 -2.00 1.17
C GLY A 15 6.07 -0.62 0.60
N GLY A 16 5.56 0.42 1.25
CA GLY A 16 5.81 1.81 0.88
C GLY A 16 5.23 2.81 1.87
N LEU A 17 5.85 3.98 1.96
CA LEU A 17 5.38 5.11 2.76
C LEU A 17 4.93 6.24 1.86
N TRP A 18 3.67 6.60 1.98
CA TRP A 18 3.02 7.68 1.25
C TRP A 18 2.69 8.80 2.24
N THR A 19 3.19 9.99 1.98
CA THR A 19 2.97 11.14 2.86
C THR A 19 2.24 12.22 2.10
N PHE A 20 1.19 12.76 2.69
CA PHE A 20 0.34 13.76 2.03
C PHE A 20 0.05 14.95 2.95
N ASP A 21 -0.02 16.14 2.36
CA ASP A 21 -0.65 17.31 2.96
C ASP A 21 -1.96 17.58 2.22
N VAL A 22 -3.07 17.32 2.91
CA VAL A 22 -4.40 17.30 2.34
C VAL A 22 -5.19 18.50 2.82
N PRO A 23 -5.65 19.38 1.93
CA PRO A 23 -6.51 20.49 2.34
C PRO A 23 -7.83 19.97 2.92
N PRO A 24 -8.49 20.73 3.80
CA PRO A 24 -9.80 20.37 4.33
C PRO A 24 -10.78 20.03 3.21
N ALA A 25 -11.49 18.93 3.35
CA ALA A 25 -12.56 18.58 2.42
C ALA A 25 -13.77 19.52 2.61
N PRO A 26 -14.51 19.85 1.55
CA PRO A 26 -15.80 20.54 1.69
C PRO A 26 -16.74 19.76 2.61
N GLU A 27 -17.51 20.49 3.42
CA GLU A 27 -18.42 19.89 4.39
C GLU A 27 -19.39 18.89 3.71
N GLY A 28 -19.49 17.68 4.27
CA GLY A 28 -20.36 16.61 3.75
C GLY A 28 -19.81 15.81 2.56
N GLN A 29 -18.59 16.07 2.08
CA GLN A 29 -17.99 15.29 1.01
C GLN A 29 -16.89 14.36 1.54
N PRO A 30 -16.97 13.04 1.29
CA PRO A 30 -15.88 12.12 1.65
C PRO A 30 -14.66 12.40 0.76
N SER A 31 -13.46 12.39 1.37
CA SER A 31 -12.20 12.63 0.66
C SER A 31 -11.86 11.51 -0.32
N THR A 32 -12.18 10.26 0.02
CA THR A 32 -12.09 9.12 -0.89
C THR A 32 -13.43 8.40 -0.99
N ARG A 33 -13.65 7.69 -2.09
CA ARG A 33 -14.76 6.72 -2.19
C ARG A 33 -14.43 5.46 -1.41
N LEU A 34 -15.45 4.67 -1.07
CA LEU A 34 -15.26 3.33 -0.53
C LEU A 34 -14.44 2.50 -1.53
N HIS A 35 -13.34 1.91 -1.05
CA HIS A 35 -12.40 1.13 -1.84
C HIS A 35 -11.76 0.04 -0.99
N ALA A 36 -11.08 -0.88 -1.65
CA ALA A 36 -10.28 -1.90 -1.00
C ALA A 36 -9.05 -2.20 -1.86
N HIS A 37 -7.95 -2.54 -1.20
CA HIS A 37 -6.68 -2.90 -1.85
C HIS A 37 -5.98 -4.05 -1.11
N HIS A 38 -5.04 -4.68 -1.79
CA HIS A 38 -4.32 -5.84 -1.29
C HIS A 38 -3.47 -5.55 -0.05
N ALA A 39 -2.77 -4.42 -0.03
CA ALA A 39 -1.88 -4.09 1.08
C ALA A 39 -2.63 -3.88 2.41
N ILE A 40 -2.00 -4.26 3.50
CA ILE A 40 -2.35 -3.78 4.84
C ILE A 40 -2.00 -2.29 4.86
N GLN A 41 -2.94 -1.44 5.30
CA GLN A 41 -2.71 -0.01 5.42
C GLN A 41 -2.56 0.39 6.89
N ILE A 42 -1.49 1.10 7.20
CA ILE A 42 -1.30 1.77 8.48
C ILE A 42 -1.40 3.26 8.21
N THR A 43 -2.45 3.90 8.72
CA THR A 43 -2.65 5.34 8.60
C THR A 43 -2.19 6.04 9.85
N LEU A 44 -1.39 7.10 9.71
CA LEU A 44 -0.75 7.82 10.80
C LEU A 44 -1.00 9.32 10.68
N SER A 45 -1.28 9.97 11.80
CA SER A 45 -1.22 11.42 11.91
C SER A 45 0.25 11.88 11.90
N ALA A 46 0.56 12.89 11.11
CA ALA A 46 1.87 13.52 11.03
C ALA A 46 1.76 15.05 11.25
N GLY A 47 0.88 15.44 12.16
CA GLY A 47 0.51 16.83 12.42
C GLY A 47 -0.84 17.23 11.81
N GLY A 48 -1.51 16.32 11.10
CA GLY A 48 -2.89 16.44 10.62
C GLY A 48 -3.83 15.51 11.40
N ARG A 49 -5.03 15.32 10.88
CA ARG A 49 -6.04 14.40 11.41
C ARG A 49 -6.63 13.56 10.29
N PHE A 50 -7.20 12.42 10.65
CA PHE A 50 -7.90 11.57 9.69
C PHE A 50 -8.96 10.72 10.37
N ALA A 51 -9.87 10.19 9.57
CA ALA A 51 -10.75 9.10 9.95
C ALA A 51 -10.81 8.03 8.86
N ILE A 52 -11.03 6.80 9.29
CA ILE A 52 -11.33 5.66 8.45
C ILE A 52 -12.80 5.32 8.66
N ARG A 53 -13.56 5.21 7.57
CA ARG A 53 -14.96 4.80 7.58
C ARG A 53 -15.07 3.43 6.93
N THR A 54 -15.72 2.50 7.64
CA THR A 54 -16.12 1.17 7.16
C THR A 54 -17.64 0.99 7.32
N GLU A 55 -18.15 -0.17 6.95
CA GLU A 55 -19.55 -0.53 7.21
C GLU A 55 -19.87 -0.59 8.72
N ASP A 56 -18.87 -0.95 9.55
CA ASP A 56 -19.02 -1.06 11.01
C ASP A 56 -18.94 0.30 11.73
N GLY A 57 -18.59 1.38 11.02
CA GLY A 57 -18.54 2.71 11.61
C GLY A 57 -17.32 3.55 11.20
N ARG A 58 -17.02 4.53 12.06
CA ARG A 58 -15.94 5.49 11.87
C ARG A 58 -14.88 5.35 12.95
N THR A 59 -13.62 5.18 12.54
CA THR A 59 -12.46 5.09 13.43
C THR A 59 -11.50 6.21 13.12
N ASP A 60 -11.09 6.96 14.13
CA ASP A 60 -10.05 7.99 14.05
C ASP A 60 -8.92 7.68 15.05
N GLY A 61 -7.90 8.48 15.03
CA GLY A 61 -6.84 8.36 16.03
C GLY A 61 -5.48 8.76 15.52
N PRO A 62 -4.45 8.65 16.35
CA PRO A 62 -3.10 8.91 15.90
C PRO A 62 -2.60 7.84 14.92
N ALA A 63 -3.09 6.59 15.06
CA ALA A 63 -2.81 5.49 14.15
C ALA A 63 -3.99 4.53 14.00
N VAL A 64 -4.25 4.08 12.76
CA VAL A 64 -5.28 3.07 12.45
C VAL A 64 -4.69 2.08 11.44
N ILE A 65 -4.81 0.79 11.75
CA ILE A 65 -4.37 -0.32 10.90
C ILE A 65 -5.62 -0.91 10.25
N ILE A 66 -5.58 -1.08 8.94
CA ILE A 66 -6.65 -1.65 8.12
C ILE A 66 -6.09 -2.91 7.47
N GLY A 67 -6.79 -4.02 7.63
CA GLY A 67 -6.41 -5.31 7.05
C GLY A 67 -6.45 -5.32 5.52
N SER A 68 -5.77 -6.29 4.92
CA SER A 68 -5.81 -6.52 3.47
C SER A 68 -7.25 -6.73 2.99
N ASN A 69 -7.60 -6.11 1.86
CA ASN A 69 -8.91 -6.21 1.20
C ASN A 69 -10.12 -5.76 2.06
N VAL A 70 -9.92 -5.03 3.15
CA VAL A 70 -11.01 -4.46 3.96
C VAL A 70 -11.57 -3.23 3.25
N PRO A 71 -12.88 -3.19 2.93
CA PRO A 71 -13.51 -2.01 2.32
C PRO A 71 -13.49 -0.82 3.29
N HIS A 72 -12.97 0.31 2.84
CA HIS A 72 -12.89 1.52 3.66
C HIS A 72 -12.90 2.80 2.81
N ALA A 73 -13.25 3.91 3.45
CA ALA A 73 -13.05 5.25 2.93
C ALA A 73 -12.13 6.03 3.88
N PHE A 74 -11.29 6.87 3.32
CA PHE A 74 -10.29 7.66 4.04
C PHE A 74 -10.67 9.14 4.02
N GLU A 75 -10.68 9.76 5.20
CA GLU A 75 -11.05 11.17 5.42
C GLU A 75 -9.86 11.92 6.06
N PRO A 76 -8.81 12.26 5.28
CA PRO A 76 -7.65 13.00 5.78
C PRO A 76 -7.85 14.50 5.78
N GLU A 77 -7.13 15.19 6.69
CA GLU A 77 -6.98 16.64 6.72
C GLU A 77 -5.60 17.01 7.29
N GLY A 78 -4.86 17.87 6.58
CA GLY A 78 -3.49 18.24 6.92
C GLY A 78 -2.50 17.11 6.65
N LYS A 79 -1.41 17.05 7.41
CA LYS A 79 -0.29 16.13 7.18
C LYS A 79 -0.62 14.74 7.71
N VAL A 80 -0.67 13.76 6.82
CA VAL A 80 -0.94 12.35 7.11
C VAL A 80 0.06 11.45 6.40
N ALA A 81 0.29 10.28 6.96
CA ALA A 81 1.11 9.24 6.36
C ALA A 81 0.32 7.94 6.24
N LEU A 82 0.50 7.26 5.12
CA LEU A 82 -0.06 5.96 4.78
C LEU A 82 1.08 5.00 4.55
N LEU A 83 1.22 4.01 5.41
CA LEU A 83 2.18 2.95 5.24
C LEU A 83 1.47 1.72 4.69
N PHE A 84 1.80 1.33 3.47
CA PHE A 84 1.30 0.13 2.83
C PHE A 84 2.28 -1.00 3.04
N VAL A 85 1.80 -2.15 3.50
CA VAL A 85 2.60 -3.35 3.74
C VAL A 85 1.96 -4.53 3.00
N GLU A 86 2.73 -5.19 2.13
CA GLU A 86 2.24 -6.35 1.40
C GLU A 86 2.03 -7.53 2.35
N PRO A 87 0.82 -8.15 2.39
CA PRO A 87 0.48 -9.21 3.34
C PRO A 87 1.41 -10.42 3.28
N GLU A 88 1.91 -10.75 2.08
CA GLU A 88 2.85 -11.85 1.82
C GLU A 88 4.30 -11.54 2.24
N SER A 89 4.64 -10.29 2.52
CA SER A 89 5.94 -9.93 3.09
C SER A 89 6.06 -10.43 4.53
N ARG A 90 7.30 -10.60 5.03
CA ARG A 90 7.53 -10.97 6.43
C ARG A 90 6.84 -10.01 7.41
N ALA A 91 6.90 -8.71 7.12
CA ALA A 91 6.23 -7.67 7.89
C ALA A 91 4.71 -7.80 7.85
N GLY A 92 4.15 -8.06 6.66
CA GLY A 92 2.71 -8.27 6.47
C GLY A 92 2.19 -9.52 7.18
N GLN A 93 2.94 -10.63 7.12
CA GLN A 93 2.61 -11.86 7.85
C GLN A 93 2.59 -11.61 9.36
N ALA A 94 3.57 -10.88 9.90
CA ALA A 94 3.63 -10.53 11.31
C ALA A 94 2.47 -9.63 11.73
N LEU A 95 2.13 -8.62 10.92
CA LEU A 95 0.95 -7.76 11.16
C LEU A 95 -0.34 -8.58 11.10
N THR A 96 -0.51 -9.43 10.10
CA THR A 96 -1.70 -10.29 9.96
C THR A 96 -1.86 -11.21 11.16
N GLY A 97 -0.78 -11.84 11.62
CA GLY A 97 -0.79 -12.71 12.80
C GLY A 97 -1.15 -11.95 14.08
N ARG A 98 -0.61 -10.72 14.26
CA ARG A 98 -0.85 -9.90 15.44
C ARG A 98 -2.26 -9.33 15.51
N PHE A 99 -2.86 -9.00 14.38
CA PHE A 99 -4.18 -8.37 14.28
C PHE A 99 -5.23 -9.26 13.62
N ALA A 100 -4.99 -10.57 13.60
CA ALA A 100 -5.90 -11.55 13.02
C ALA A 100 -7.31 -11.40 13.59
N GLY A 101 -8.31 -11.34 12.72
CA GLY A 101 -9.73 -11.21 13.09
C GLY A 101 -10.22 -9.78 13.36
N ALA A 102 -9.34 -8.77 13.36
CA ALA A 102 -9.72 -7.36 13.47
C ALA A 102 -9.56 -6.65 12.12
N PRO A 103 -10.64 -6.35 11.37
CA PRO A 103 -10.53 -5.69 10.06
C PRO A 103 -9.94 -4.27 10.17
N VAL A 104 -10.23 -3.57 11.27
CA VAL A 104 -9.69 -2.25 11.58
C VAL A 104 -9.27 -2.21 13.05
N THR A 105 -8.06 -1.73 13.31
CA THR A 105 -7.50 -1.62 14.66
C THR A 105 -6.95 -0.23 14.91
N ARG A 106 -7.49 0.46 15.92
CA ARG A 106 -6.92 1.73 16.41
C ARG A 106 -5.71 1.45 17.30
N ARG A 107 -4.69 2.29 17.18
CA ARG A 107 -3.50 2.29 18.04
C ARG A 107 -3.28 3.66 18.64
N GLU A 108 -2.87 3.69 19.90
CA GLU A 108 -2.56 4.93 20.62
C GLU A 108 -1.11 5.39 20.33
N ALA A 109 -0.86 6.70 20.48
CA ALA A 109 0.42 7.32 20.18
C ALA A 109 1.64 6.65 20.86
N PRO A 110 1.59 6.19 22.13
CA PRO A 110 2.75 5.58 22.77
C PRO A 110 3.34 4.37 22.04
N CYS A 111 2.54 3.64 21.24
CA CYS A 111 3.07 2.51 20.48
C CYS A 111 3.87 2.92 19.23
N LEU A 112 3.87 4.21 18.90
CA LEU A 112 4.58 4.76 17.74
C LEU A 112 5.91 5.41 18.13
N GLY A 113 6.20 5.59 19.44
CA GLY A 113 7.40 6.26 19.94
C GLY A 113 7.54 7.67 19.34
N ASP A 114 8.72 7.97 18.79
CA ASP A 114 9.05 9.23 18.11
C ASP A 114 8.61 9.29 16.64
N ALA A 115 7.95 8.24 16.15
CA ALA A 115 7.61 8.13 14.72
C ALA A 115 6.74 9.28 14.22
N GLN A 116 5.83 9.82 15.06
CA GLN A 116 4.99 10.96 14.67
C GLN A 116 5.81 12.23 14.44
N ASP A 117 6.77 12.54 15.32
CA ASP A 117 7.64 13.71 15.18
C ASP A 117 8.55 13.56 13.96
N ARG A 118 9.08 12.37 13.73
CA ARG A 118 9.90 12.05 12.56
C ARG A 118 9.07 12.11 11.26
N LEU A 119 7.83 11.62 11.28
CA LEU A 119 6.93 11.79 10.14
C LEU A 119 6.65 13.27 9.87
N ALA A 120 6.39 14.08 10.91
CA ALA A 120 6.18 15.52 10.75
C ALA A 120 7.39 16.22 10.11
N SER A 121 8.62 15.76 10.40
CA SER A 121 9.86 16.30 9.83
C SER A 121 10.03 16.02 8.33
N LEU A 122 9.31 15.07 7.75
CA LEU A 122 9.40 14.75 6.31
C LEU A 122 8.94 15.90 5.39
N TRP A 123 8.24 16.91 5.95
CA TRP A 123 7.84 18.13 5.21
C TRP A 123 8.78 19.32 5.44
N THR A 124 9.83 19.17 6.24
CA THR A 124 10.84 20.23 6.45
C THR A 124 11.92 20.17 5.37
N GLU A 125 12.49 21.32 5.01
CA GLU A 125 13.63 21.39 4.09
C GLU A 125 14.97 21.43 4.87
N PRO A 126 16.05 20.78 4.37
CA PRO A 126 16.08 19.95 3.17
C PRO A 126 15.30 18.64 3.35
N ARG A 127 14.67 18.17 2.27
CA ARG A 127 13.90 16.91 2.32
C ARG A 127 14.84 15.72 2.51
N PRO A 128 14.49 14.77 3.39
CA PRO A 128 15.29 13.57 3.58
C PRO A 128 15.32 12.69 2.33
N ASP A 129 16.39 11.96 2.13
CA ASP A 129 16.53 10.98 1.04
C ASP A 129 15.50 9.84 1.16
N ASN A 130 15.25 9.13 0.05
CA ASN A 130 14.32 8.00 0.03
C ASN A 130 14.73 6.90 1.01
N GLU A 131 16.01 6.63 1.20
CA GLU A 131 16.53 5.65 2.15
C GLU A 131 16.15 5.97 3.60
N ILE A 132 16.17 7.25 3.99
CA ILE A 132 15.72 7.71 5.32
C ILE A 132 14.23 7.47 5.49
N VAL A 133 13.44 7.77 4.45
CA VAL A 133 11.97 7.59 4.45
C VAL A 133 11.62 6.10 4.52
N GLU A 134 12.29 5.25 3.75
CA GLU A 134 12.14 3.80 3.82
C GLU A 134 12.49 3.25 5.20
N THR A 135 13.65 3.65 5.75
CA THR A 135 14.10 3.23 7.08
C THR A 135 13.06 3.61 8.14
N LEU A 136 12.52 4.82 8.08
CA LEU A 136 11.45 5.25 8.99
C LEU A 136 10.20 4.38 8.85
N GLY A 137 9.77 4.10 7.62
CA GLY A 137 8.61 3.25 7.37
C GLY A 137 8.79 1.84 7.94
N ARG A 138 9.96 1.23 7.74
CA ARG A 138 10.28 -0.10 8.30
C ARG A 138 10.29 -0.10 9.83
N GLN A 139 10.90 0.90 10.45
CA GLN A 139 10.93 1.05 11.91
C GLN A 139 9.54 1.23 12.53
N ILE A 140 8.64 1.96 11.85
CA ILE A 140 7.24 2.08 12.30
C ILE A 140 6.55 0.71 12.30
N VAL A 141 6.74 -0.09 11.26
CA VAL A 141 6.16 -1.45 11.21
C VAL A 141 6.71 -2.32 12.33
N GLU A 142 8.02 -2.33 12.53
CA GLU A 142 8.69 -3.09 13.60
C GLU A 142 8.18 -2.67 14.99
N SER A 143 8.01 -1.37 15.22
CA SER A 143 7.45 -0.85 16.50
C SER A 143 6.01 -1.32 16.72
N ILE A 144 5.21 -1.41 15.67
CA ILE A 144 3.82 -1.88 15.75
C ILE A 144 3.77 -3.39 15.97
N VAL A 145 4.65 -4.16 15.32
CA VAL A 145 4.77 -5.61 15.54
C VAL A 145 5.32 -5.90 16.93
N GLY A 146 6.22 -5.07 17.44
CA GLY A 146 6.75 -5.16 18.81
C GLY A 146 7.82 -6.23 19.03
N GLU A 147 8.26 -6.91 17.97
CA GLU A 147 9.25 -7.98 17.98
C GLU A 147 10.04 -7.97 16.66
N SER A 148 11.17 -8.68 16.61
CA SER A 148 11.87 -8.94 15.34
C SER A 148 10.97 -9.74 14.40
N LEU A 149 10.93 -9.35 13.12
CA LEU A 149 10.08 -10.01 12.12
C LEU A 149 10.41 -11.52 12.03
N PRO A 150 9.41 -12.40 12.20
CA PRO A 150 9.62 -13.84 12.12
C PRO A 150 10.07 -14.27 10.71
N PRO A 151 10.65 -15.46 10.54
CA PRO A 151 10.87 -16.02 9.21
C PRO A 151 9.56 -16.08 8.42
N SER A 152 9.64 -15.97 7.08
CA SER A 152 8.46 -16.12 6.23
C SER A 152 7.84 -17.51 6.39
N THR A 153 6.52 -17.56 6.47
CA THR A 153 5.73 -18.81 6.54
C THR A 153 5.15 -19.21 5.19
N LEU A 154 5.44 -18.45 4.12
CA LEU A 154 4.98 -18.80 2.77
C LEU A 154 5.49 -20.18 2.33
N ASP A 155 4.64 -20.89 1.59
CA ASP A 155 5.08 -22.08 0.88
C ASP A 155 6.29 -21.74 -0.02
N PRO A 156 7.41 -22.50 0.06
CA PRO A 156 8.63 -22.18 -0.68
C PRO A 156 8.45 -22.11 -2.21
N ARG A 157 7.46 -22.80 -2.75
CA ARG A 157 7.13 -22.74 -4.19
C ARG A 157 6.51 -21.40 -4.55
N ILE A 158 5.67 -20.85 -3.67
CA ILE A 158 5.07 -19.52 -3.84
C ILE A 158 6.12 -18.45 -3.63
N ALA A 159 6.93 -18.52 -2.57
CA ALA A 159 8.04 -17.59 -2.34
C ALA A 159 8.94 -17.49 -3.57
N ARG A 160 9.42 -18.63 -4.10
CA ARG A 160 10.23 -18.68 -5.34
C ARG A 160 9.51 -18.06 -6.55
N THR A 161 8.19 -18.26 -6.66
CA THR A 161 7.42 -17.66 -7.76
C THR A 161 7.31 -16.15 -7.62
N LEU A 162 7.15 -15.63 -6.42
CA LEU A 162 7.14 -14.20 -6.14
C LEU A 162 8.50 -13.55 -6.45
N ASP A 163 9.60 -14.17 -6.03
CA ASP A 163 10.96 -13.71 -6.35
C ASP A 163 11.20 -13.66 -7.86
N TRP A 164 10.76 -14.72 -8.59
CA TRP A 164 10.87 -14.77 -10.04
C TRP A 164 10.00 -13.72 -10.74
N LEU A 165 8.81 -13.43 -10.21
CA LEU A 165 7.83 -12.51 -10.76
C LEU A 165 8.25 -11.04 -10.58
N THR A 166 8.85 -10.68 -9.46
CA THR A 166 9.16 -9.29 -9.08
C THR A 166 9.86 -8.50 -10.19
N PRO A 167 10.96 -8.95 -10.80
CA PRO A 167 11.61 -8.21 -11.89
C PRO A 167 10.84 -8.23 -13.22
N ARG A 168 9.74 -9.00 -13.32
CA ARG A 168 8.95 -9.22 -14.54
C ARG A 168 7.56 -8.62 -14.52
N ILE A 169 7.24 -7.81 -13.51
CA ILE A 169 5.88 -7.28 -13.30
C ILE A 169 5.33 -6.52 -14.51
N GLY A 170 6.17 -5.76 -15.22
CA GLY A 170 5.81 -5.03 -16.44
C GLY A 170 5.67 -5.92 -17.70
N GLU A 171 6.13 -7.15 -17.62
CA GLU A 171 6.07 -8.09 -18.75
C GLU A 171 4.70 -8.77 -18.85
N GLY A 172 4.45 -9.45 -19.96
CA GLY A 172 3.20 -10.17 -20.21
C GLY A 172 3.12 -11.54 -19.53
N VAL A 173 3.57 -11.64 -18.25
CA VAL A 173 3.62 -12.90 -17.50
C VAL A 173 2.24 -13.54 -17.36
N GLY A 174 2.13 -14.83 -17.72
CA GLY A 174 0.92 -15.62 -17.64
C GLY A 174 0.89 -16.63 -16.49
N LEU A 175 -0.31 -17.17 -16.24
CA LEU A 175 -0.52 -18.20 -15.21
C LEU A 175 0.35 -19.45 -15.46
N ALA A 176 0.44 -19.90 -16.73
CA ALA A 176 1.19 -21.09 -17.09
C ALA A 176 2.69 -20.98 -16.79
N GLU A 177 3.28 -19.80 -17.00
CA GLU A 177 4.69 -19.56 -16.65
C GLU A 177 4.91 -19.59 -15.14
N ALA A 178 4.04 -18.91 -14.39
CA ALA A 178 4.11 -18.87 -12.92
C ALA A 178 3.91 -20.26 -12.30
N SER A 179 2.97 -21.05 -12.82
CA SER A 179 2.73 -22.42 -12.35
C SER A 179 3.91 -23.36 -12.65
N ALA A 180 4.60 -23.17 -13.79
CA ALA A 180 5.81 -23.90 -14.15
C ALA A 180 6.96 -23.61 -13.17
N ILE A 181 7.15 -22.34 -12.75
CA ILE A 181 8.16 -21.95 -11.75
C ILE A 181 7.87 -22.62 -10.39
N ALA A 182 6.59 -22.71 -10.02
CA ALA A 182 6.16 -23.42 -8.82
C ALA A 182 6.26 -24.96 -8.94
N CYS A 183 6.51 -25.51 -10.12
CA CYS A 183 6.43 -26.95 -10.43
C CYS A 183 5.04 -27.53 -10.10
N LEU A 184 3.98 -26.79 -10.43
CA LEU A 184 2.58 -27.17 -10.18
C LEU A 184 1.77 -27.10 -11.48
N SER A 185 0.64 -27.83 -11.52
CA SER A 185 -0.38 -27.56 -12.54
C SER A 185 -1.05 -26.21 -12.29
N ASP A 186 -1.59 -25.56 -13.34
CA ASP A 186 -2.26 -24.26 -13.25
C ASP A 186 -3.35 -24.22 -12.18
N SER A 187 -4.13 -25.30 -12.06
CA SER A 187 -5.19 -25.42 -11.05
C SER A 187 -4.62 -25.45 -9.63
N ARG A 188 -3.63 -26.31 -9.38
CA ARG A 188 -2.98 -26.42 -8.05
C ARG A 188 -2.27 -25.13 -7.67
N PHE A 189 -1.58 -24.52 -8.64
CA PHE A 189 -0.92 -23.23 -8.43
C PHE A 189 -1.94 -22.16 -8.06
N SER A 190 -3.05 -22.02 -8.81
CA SER A 190 -4.07 -21.01 -8.56
C SER A 190 -4.66 -21.12 -7.15
N HIS A 191 -4.95 -22.35 -6.70
CA HIS A 191 -5.47 -22.58 -5.34
C HIS A 191 -4.43 -22.26 -4.27
N LEU A 192 -3.20 -22.78 -4.41
CA LEU A 192 -2.14 -22.55 -3.45
C LEU A 192 -1.76 -21.07 -3.39
N PHE A 193 -1.59 -20.42 -4.54
CA PHE A 193 -1.26 -19.00 -4.61
C PHE A 193 -2.32 -18.12 -3.90
N ALA A 194 -3.60 -18.37 -4.18
CA ALA A 194 -4.66 -17.61 -3.53
C ALA A 194 -4.75 -17.86 -2.02
N ALA A 195 -4.44 -19.06 -1.55
CA ALA A 195 -4.41 -19.39 -0.13
C ALA A 195 -3.22 -18.70 0.59
N GLU A 196 -2.05 -18.66 -0.02
CA GLU A 196 -0.82 -18.11 0.55
C GLU A 196 -0.77 -16.56 0.48
N VAL A 197 -1.19 -15.98 -0.66
CA VAL A 197 -1.08 -14.54 -0.95
C VAL A 197 -2.37 -13.78 -0.62
N GLY A 198 -3.50 -14.47 -0.51
CA GLY A 198 -4.80 -13.85 -0.23
C GLY A 198 -5.49 -13.24 -1.45
N LEU A 199 -4.91 -13.39 -2.65
CA LEU A 199 -5.48 -12.94 -3.93
C LEU A 199 -5.29 -13.97 -5.03
N PRO A 200 -6.23 -14.08 -6.00
CA PRO A 200 -5.99 -14.78 -7.25
C PRO A 200 -4.78 -14.17 -8.00
N PHE A 201 -3.96 -15.01 -8.64
CA PHE A 201 -2.72 -14.59 -9.32
C PHE A 201 -2.89 -13.38 -10.25
N ARG A 202 -3.97 -13.35 -11.06
CA ARG A 202 -4.23 -12.21 -11.96
C ARG A 202 -4.52 -10.90 -11.22
N SER A 203 -5.21 -10.98 -10.09
CA SER A 203 -5.51 -9.81 -9.25
C SER A 203 -4.25 -9.30 -8.55
N TYR A 204 -3.41 -10.22 -8.08
CA TYR A 204 -2.10 -9.90 -7.53
C TYR A 204 -1.18 -9.24 -8.57
N LEU A 205 -1.10 -9.80 -9.77
CA LEU A 205 -0.30 -9.20 -10.85
C LEU A 205 -0.79 -7.78 -11.20
N LEU A 206 -2.11 -7.56 -11.21
CA LEU A 206 -2.68 -6.23 -11.43
C LEU A 206 -2.32 -5.25 -10.30
N TRP A 207 -2.32 -5.71 -9.04
CA TRP A 207 -1.85 -4.94 -7.89
C TRP A 207 -0.38 -4.55 -8.03
N ARG A 208 0.49 -5.50 -8.34
CA ARG A 208 1.94 -5.27 -8.50
C ARG A 208 2.23 -4.31 -9.67
N ARG A 209 1.51 -4.44 -10.79
CA ARG A 209 1.59 -3.48 -11.91
C ARG A 209 1.17 -2.08 -11.49
N LEU A 210 0.12 -1.98 -10.67
CA LEU A 210 -0.32 -0.69 -10.14
C LEU A 210 0.79 -0.04 -9.30
N MET A 211 1.43 -0.81 -8.41
CA MET A 211 2.54 -0.32 -7.59
C MET A 211 3.75 0.09 -8.43
N LEU A 212 4.11 -0.69 -9.45
CA LEU A 212 5.17 -0.33 -10.39
C LEU A 212 4.87 0.98 -11.13
N ALA A 213 3.62 1.17 -11.59
CA ALA A 213 3.23 2.44 -12.22
C ALA A 213 3.33 3.62 -11.24
N VAL A 214 2.90 3.45 -9.99
CA VAL A 214 3.02 4.48 -8.94
C VAL A 214 4.50 4.82 -8.68
N GLU A 215 5.37 3.82 -8.62
CA GLU A 215 6.81 4.00 -8.48
C GLU A 215 7.38 4.84 -9.63
N ARG A 216 7.04 4.52 -10.88
CA ARG A 216 7.48 5.28 -12.07
C ARG A 216 6.98 6.73 -12.04
N ILE A 217 5.74 6.95 -11.62
CA ILE A 217 5.16 8.30 -11.47
C ILE A 217 5.91 9.08 -10.37
N SER A 218 6.21 8.45 -9.24
CA SER A 218 6.97 9.09 -8.16
C SER A 218 8.41 9.42 -8.55
N ALA A 219 8.96 8.68 -9.50
CA ALA A 219 10.25 8.97 -10.13
C ALA A 219 10.19 10.00 -11.28
N GLY A 220 9.01 10.62 -11.52
CA GLY A 220 8.82 11.69 -12.49
C GLY A 220 8.33 11.25 -13.88
N SER A 221 7.99 9.97 -14.07
CA SER A 221 7.43 9.51 -15.35
C SER A 221 6.01 10.07 -15.55
N SER A 222 5.64 10.31 -16.82
CA SER A 222 4.26 10.66 -17.14
C SER A 222 3.31 9.49 -16.85
N LEU A 223 2.03 9.79 -16.59
CA LEU A 223 1.00 8.74 -16.38
C LEU A 223 0.94 7.73 -17.52
N THR A 224 1.13 8.19 -18.78
CA THR A 224 1.09 7.32 -19.96
C THR A 224 2.30 6.41 -20.02
N ALA A 225 3.51 6.94 -19.81
CA ALA A 225 4.73 6.16 -19.80
C ALA A 225 4.72 5.12 -18.65
N ALA A 226 4.40 5.56 -17.44
CA ALA A 226 4.31 4.68 -16.27
C ALA A 226 3.29 3.55 -16.44
N ALA A 227 2.12 3.83 -17.02
CA ALA A 227 1.12 2.82 -17.32
C ALA A 227 1.63 1.78 -18.32
N HIS A 228 2.29 2.23 -19.39
CA HIS A 228 2.87 1.35 -20.41
C HIS A 228 3.97 0.46 -19.82
N ASP A 229 4.93 1.06 -19.10
CA ASP A 229 6.06 0.36 -18.49
C ASP A 229 5.62 -0.68 -17.44
N ALA A 230 4.50 -0.40 -16.77
CA ALA A 230 3.90 -1.33 -15.81
C ALA A 230 3.00 -2.40 -16.45
N GLY A 231 2.88 -2.46 -17.78
CA GLY A 231 2.11 -3.47 -18.50
C GLY A 231 0.58 -3.25 -18.49
N PHE A 232 0.12 -1.99 -18.31
CA PHE A 232 -1.28 -1.64 -18.56
C PHE A 232 -1.52 -1.45 -20.07
N ALA A 233 -2.73 -1.77 -20.52
CA ALA A 233 -3.11 -1.59 -21.92
C ALA A 233 -3.05 -0.10 -22.35
N ASP A 234 -3.44 0.80 -21.45
CA ASP A 234 -3.41 2.25 -21.64
C ASP A 234 -3.49 3.00 -20.30
N SER A 235 -3.28 4.31 -20.33
CA SER A 235 -3.36 5.18 -19.15
C SER A 235 -4.78 5.28 -18.56
N ALA A 236 -5.82 5.04 -19.35
CA ALA A 236 -7.20 5.03 -18.87
C ALA A 236 -7.47 3.76 -18.05
N HIS A 237 -6.94 2.60 -18.48
CA HIS A 237 -7.00 1.36 -17.68
C HIS A 237 -6.28 1.53 -16.35
N PHE A 238 -5.06 2.08 -16.34
CA PHE A 238 -4.34 2.44 -15.11
C PHE A 238 -5.18 3.35 -14.22
N SER A 239 -5.69 4.46 -14.75
CA SER A 239 -6.46 5.46 -13.98
C SER A 239 -7.73 4.87 -13.36
N ARG A 240 -8.47 4.01 -14.09
CA ARG A 240 -9.64 3.31 -13.54
C ARG A 240 -9.24 2.33 -12.44
N THR A 241 -8.13 1.60 -12.61
CA THR A 241 -7.62 0.65 -11.61
C THR A 241 -7.17 1.38 -10.35
N PHE A 242 -6.42 2.46 -10.50
CA PHE A 242 -5.97 3.30 -9.40
C PHE A 242 -7.17 3.87 -8.61
N HIS A 243 -8.15 4.46 -9.32
CA HIS A 243 -9.35 4.99 -8.68
C HIS A 243 -10.17 3.93 -7.93
N ARG A 244 -10.26 2.71 -8.48
CA ARG A 244 -10.95 1.60 -7.82
C ARG A 244 -10.23 1.16 -6.54
N MET A 245 -8.88 1.14 -6.53
CA MET A 245 -8.08 0.62 -5.41
C MET A 245 -7.75 1.66 -4.34
N PHE A 246 -7.80 2.96 -4.66
CA PHE A 246 -7.47 4.03 -3.71
C PHE A 246 -8.60 5.05 -3.49
N GLY A 247 -9.72 4.90 -4.20
CA GLY A 247 -10.89 5.77 -4.03
C GLY A 247 -10.72 7.20 -4.55
N VAL A 248 -9.55 7.55 -5.13
CA VAL A 248 -9.23 8.88 -5.68
C VAL A 248 -8.65 8.76 -7.09
N PRO A 249 -8.85 9.76 -7.96
CA PRO A 249 -8.21 9.78 -9.27
C PRO A 249 -6.68 9.91 -9.16
N ALA A 250 -5.92 9.15 -9.96
CA ALA A 250 -4.46 9.26 -9.99
C ALA A 250 -3.98 10.70 -10.30
N ALA A 251 -4.70 11.43 -11.15
CA ALA A 251 -4.39 12.81 -11.51
C ALA A 251 -4.62 13.84 -10.37
N SER A 252 -5.17 13.45 -9.23
CA SER A 252 -5.27 14.31 -8.04
C SER A 252 -3.99 14.36 -7.21
N LEU A 253 -3.05 13.45 -7.44
CA LEU A 253 -1.77 13.40 -6.74
C LEU A 253 -0.77 14.35 -7.42
N GLN A 254 -0.24 15.30 -6.66
CA GLN A 254 0.97 16.04 -7.01
C GLN A 254 2.13 15.48 -6.19
N LEU A 255 2.95 14.68 -6.82
CA LEU A 255 4.17 14.16 -6.20
C LEU A 255 5.28 15.21 -6.30
N ILE A 256 6.02 15.38 -5.21
CA ILE A 256 7.05 16.39 -5.01
C ILE A 256 8.37 15.73 -4.61
#